data_7ae1b21a62170c62c13b9f7e16972042
#
_entry.id   7ae1b21a62170c62c13b9f7e16972042
#
_cell.length_a   1.000
_cell.length_b   1.000
_cell.length_c   1.000
_cell.angle_alpha   90.00
_cell.angle_beta   90.00
_cell.angle_gamma   90.00
#
_symmetry.space_group_name_H-M   'P 1'
#
loop_
_entity.id
_entity.type
_entity.pdbx_description
1 polymer ?
#
loop_
_entity_poly.entity_id
_entity_poly.type
_entity_poly.pdbx_seq_one_letter_code
_entity_poly.pdbx_strand_id
1 'polypeptide(L)'
;MQLTLDSKFATYVPPKSQLLKWVGNKQKFAGQISKYFPANYNTFYEPFLGSGAIMATLSPSSGVGSDIYKPLIEIWDTLKNDPNLLVEWYKERVERIGNESKKEVYDSVLETFNKNNNGADFLFLTRTCYGGIVRFRKSDGYMSTPCGVHNPIPVETFRKRVKEWNHRMKNVSFVASDYKEIFSNAKEGDLIYCDPPYSHSQSILYGAHDFKLTDLLECISEAKSKGIFVALSIDGSK
;
A
#
# COMPACT_ATOMS: atom_id res chain seq x y z
N MET A 1 -9.48 39.91 -8.03
CA MET A 1 -9.38 38.87 -9.09
C MET A 1 -10.06 37.63 -8.58
N GLN A 2 -11.30 37.41 -8.97
CA GLN A 2 -12.12 36.29 -8.45
C GLN A 2 -11.74 35.05 -9.23
N LEU A 3 -11.11 34.08 -8.58
CA LEU A 3 -10.82 32.78 -9.18
C LEU A 3 -12.14 32.03 -9.35
N THR A 4 -12.62 31.94 -10.57
CA THR A 4 -13.74 31.07 -10.95
C THR A 4 -13.30 29.61 -10.83
N LEU A 5 -13.81 28.94 -9.80
CA LEU A 5 -13.70 27.49 -9.56
C LEU A 5 -14.64 26.74 -10.52
N ASP A 6 -14.35 26.76 -11.82
CA ASP A 6 -14.96 25.88 -12.82
C ASP A 6 -13.97 24.79 -13.24
N SER A 7 -13.47 24.02 -12.27
CA SER A 7 -12.83 22.76 -12.58
C SER A 7 -13.88 21.65 -12.41
N LYS A 8 -14.24 20.97 -13.49
CA LYS A 8 -14.90 19.67 -13.45
C LYS A 8 -14.02 18.73 -12.62
N PHE A 9 -14.28 18.64 -11.32
CA PHE A 9 -13.59 17.70 -10.46
C PHE A 9 -13.85 16.29 -11.00
N ALA A 10 -12.79 15.63 -11.46
CA ALA A 10 -12.87 14.22 -11.80
C ALA A 10 -13.39 13.49 -10.56
N THR A 11 -14.50 12.76 -10.70
CA THR A 11 -15.06 12.00 -9.59
C THR A 11 -14.26 10.70 -9.47
N TYR A 12 -13.25 10.70 -8.61
CA TYR A 12 -12.46 9.51 -8.31
C TYR A 12 -13.24 8.57 -7.38
N VAL A 13 -13.50 7.36 -7.85
CA VAL A 13 -14.25 6.35 -7.10
C VAL A 13 -13.27 5.29 -6.57
N PRO A 14 -13.11 5.17 -5.24
CA PRO A 14 -12.28 4.13 -4.65
C PRO A 14 -12.74 2.72 -5.03
N PRO A 15 -11.82 1.72 -5.03
CA PRO A 15 -12.22 0.32 -5.13
C PRO A 15 -13.27 -0.05 -4.09
N LYS A 16 -14.24 -0.91 -4.45
CA LYS A 16 -15.32 -1.32 -3.51
C LYS A 16 -14.79 -2.05 -2.27
N SER A 17 -13.68 -2.75 -2.42
CA SER A 17 -13.11 -3.60 -1.37
C SER A 17 -11.59 -3.51 -1.35
N GLN A 18 -11.00 -3.60 -0.17
CA GLN A 18 -9.55 -3.65 0.02
C GLN A 18 -8.96 -4.94 -0.55
N LEU A 19 -7.85 -4.84 -1.27
CA LEU A 19 -7.05 -6.01 -1.66
C LEU A 19 -6.30 -6.56 -0.45
N LEU A 20 -5.61 -5.70 0.29
CA LEU A 20 -4.91 -6.01 1.53
C LEU A 20 -5.63 -5.36 2.72
N LYS A 21 -5.54 -6.00 3.89
CA LYS A 21 -5.83 -5.31 5.15
C LYS A 21 -4.55 -4.61 5.60
N TRP A 22 -4.63 -3.29 5.75
CA TRP A 22 -3.47 -2.47 6.07
C TRP A 22 -3.83 -1.38 7.05
N VAL A 23 -3.02 -1.19 8.10
CA VAL A 23 -3.23 -0.11 9.07
C VAL A 23 -2.97 1.23 8.39
N GLY A 24 -3.78 2.23 8.71
CA GLY A 24 -3.67 3.55 8.06
C GLY A 24 -4.27 3.61 6.65
N ASN A 25 -4.94 2.56 6.18
CA ASN A 25 -5.56 2.52 4.85
C ASN A 25 -6.47 3.74 4.60
N LYS A 26 -6.18 4.49 3.56
CA LYS A 26 -6.88 5.73 3.19
C LYS A 26 -8.11 5.50 2.29
N GLN A 27 -8.54 4.25 2.05
CA GLN A 27 -9.62 3.96 1.07
C GLN A 27 -10.92 4.72 1.33
N LYS A 28 -11.30 4.91 2.60
CA LYS A 28 -12.51 5.68 2.96
C LYS A 28 -12.40 7.17 2.60
N PHE A 29 -11.20 7.70 2.58
CA PHE A 29 -10.92 9.11 2.36
C PHE A 29 -10.31 9.38 0.97
N ALA A 30 -10.00 8.34 0.20
CA ALA A 30 -9.26 8.45 -1.04
C ALA A 30 -9.92 9.41 -2.04
N GLY A 31 -11.23 9.34 -2.21
CA GLY A 31 -11.97 10.27 -3.07
C GLY A 31 -12.00 11.72 -2.56
N GLN A 32 -11.83 11.94 -1.25
CA GLN A 32 -11.70 13.29 -0.68
C GLN A 32 -10.27 13.82 -0.85
N ILE A 33 -9.27 12.99 -0.54
CA ILE A 33 -7.85 13.34 -0.69
C ILE A 33 -7.55 13.71 -2.14
N SER A 34 -8.06 12.94 -3.10
CA SER A 34 -7.82 13.18 -4.54
C SER A 34 -8.35 14.52 -5.04
N LYS A 35 -9.29 15.16 -4.34
CA LYS A 35 -9.79 16.51 -4.70
C LYS A 35 -8.76 17.63 -4.48
N TYR A 36 -7.73 17.37 -3.66
CA TYR A 36 -6.66 18.32 -3.40
C TYR A 36 -5.50 18.19 -4.39
N PHE A 37 -5.55 17.21 -5.29
CA PHE A 37 -4.51 17.03 -6.29
C PHE A 37 -4.72 17.97 -7.48
N PRO A 38 -3.64 18.37 -8.17
CA PRO A 38 -3.75 19.14 -9.40
C PRO A 38 -4.55 18.35 -10.45
N ALA A 39 -5.31 19.08 -11.29
CA ALA A 39 -6.09 18.45 -12.34
C ALA A 39 -5.22 17.76 -13.41
N ASN A 40 -4.02 18.29 -13.62
CA ASN A 40 -3.05 17.78 -14.59
C ASN A 40 -1.72 17.54 -13.89
N TYR A 41 -1.15 16.36 -14.10
CA TYR A 41 0.19 15.96 -13.71
C TYR A 41 0.72 14.94 -14.72
N ASN A 42 2.05 14.79 -14.79
CA ASN A 42 2.69 13.85 -15.71
C ASN A 42 2.64 12.41 -15.14
N THR A 43 3.40 12.14 -14.10
CA THR A 43 3.43 10.85 -13.41
C THR A 43 2.98 11.01 -11.96
N PHE A 44 2.19 10.05 -11.48
CA PHE A 44 1.80 9.96 -10.07
C PHE A 44 2.72 9.04 -9.29
N TYR A 45 3.28 9.53 -8.21
CA TYR A 45 4.15 8.76 -7.31
C TYR A 45 3.51 8.59 -5.93
N GLU A 46 3.55 7.37 -5.39
CA GLU A 46 3.13 7.06 -4.01
C GLU A 46 4.27 6.31 -3.30
N PRO A 47 5.24 7.03 -2.65
CA PRO A 47 6.45 6.46 -2.07
C PRO A 47 6.23 5.72 -0.74
N PHE A 48 5.06 5.81 -0.16
CA PHE A 48 4.60 5.04 1.01
C PHE A 48 3.33 4.29 0.63
N LEU A 49 3.46 3.35 -0.32
CA LEU A 49 2.32 2.74 -1.03
C LEU A 49 1.35 2.02 -0.10
N GLY A 50 1.87 1.27 0.88
CA GLY A 50 1.06 0.51 1.82
C GLY A 50 -0.08 -0.24 1.13
N SER A 51 -1.32 0.16 1.42
CA SER A 51 -2.53 -0.45 0.84
C SER A 51 -2.81 -0.10 -0.62
N GLY A 52 -2.07 0.81 -1.24
CA GLY A 52 -2.28 1.30 -2.60
C GLY A 52 -3.65 1.96 -2.85
N ALA A 53 -4.32 2.43 -1.79
CA ALA A 53 -5.70 2.91 -1.89
C ALA A 53 -5.84 4.17 -2.72
N ILE A 54 -4.90 5.11 -2.62
CA ILE A 54 -4.90 6.34 -3.41
C ILE A 54 -4.54 6.02 -4.86
N MET A 55 -3.48 5.25 -5.09
CA MET A 55 -3.07 4.80 -6.41
C MET A 55 -4.22 4.13 -7.17
N ALA A 56 -4.90 3.17 -6.54
CA ALA A 56 -6.04 2.47 -7.14
C ALA A 56 -7.27 3.37 -7.35
N THR A 57 -7.45 4.40 -6.52
CA THR A 57 -8.54 5.37 -6.67
C THR A 57 -8.30 6.30 -7.84
N LEU A 58 -7.08 6.77 -8.02
CA LEU A 58 -6.68 7.60 -9.15
C LEU A 58 -6.63 6.82 -10.46
N SER A 59 -6.17 5.56 -10.41
CA SER A 59 -5.92 4.74 -11.61
C SER A 59 -5.17 5.53 -12.68
N PRO A 60 -3.96 6.04 -12.38
CA PRO A 60 -3.28 7.02 -13.21
C PRO A 60 -2.88 6.45 -14.57
N SER A 61 -2.72 7.32 -15.57
CA SER A 61 -2.19 6.95 -16.88
C SER A 61 -0.69 6.60 -16.85
N SER A 62 0.03 7.14 -15.86
CA SER A 62 1.42 6.83 -15.51
C SER A 62 1.57 6.90 -14.01
N GLY A 63 2.00 5.82 -13.35
CA GLY A 63 2.16 5.77 -11.92
C GLY A 63 3.36 4.95 -11.45
N VAL A 64 3.93 5.34 -10.32
CA VAL A 64 4.98 4.60 -9.62
C VAL A 64 4.60 4.47 -8.15
N GLY A 65 4.33 3.24 -7.73
CA GLY A 65 4.10 2.90 -6.33
C GLY A 65 5.37 2.33 -5.71
N SER A 66 5.79 2.83 -4.58
CA SER A 66 6.94 2.26 -3.88
C SER A 66 6.69 2.10 -2.39
N ASP A 67 7.44 1.18 -1.81
CA ASP A 67 7.50 0.95 -0.38
C ASP A 67 8.86 0.32 -0.07
N ILE A 68 9.37 0.54 1.13
CA ILE A 68 10.64 -0.07 1.55
C ILE A 68 10.47 -1.58 1.79
N TYR A 69 9.26 -2.02 2.05
CA TYR A 69 8.97 -3.40 2.45
C TYR A 69 8.81 -4.33 1.23
N LYS A 70 9.87 -5.05 0.89
CA LYS A 70 9.92 -5.92 -0.30
C LYS A 70 8.75 -6.90 -0.46
N PRO A 71 8.32 -7.67 0.57
CA PRO A 71 7.18 -8.58 0.40
C PRO A 71 5.86 -7.89 0.03
N LEU A 72 5.68 -6.63 0.43
CA LEU A 72 4.53 -5.83 0.02
C LEU A 72 4.61 -5.48 -1.46
N ILE A 73 5.78 -5.05 -1.93
CA ILE A 73 5.98 -4.71 -3.35
C ILE A 73 5.86 -5.95 -4.23
N GLU A 74 6.33 -7.11 -3.79
CA GLU A 74 6.15 -8.38 -4.49
C GLU A 74 4.66 -8.70 -4.74
N ILE A 75 3.78 -8.41 -3.76
CA ILE A 75 2.33 -8.57 -3.92
C ILE A 75 1.80 -7.62 -5.02
N TRP A 76 2.20 -6.35 -4.99
CA TRP A 76 1.73 -5.36 -5.97
C TRP A 76 2.25 -5.63 -7.38
N ASP A 77 3.51 -6.04 -7.48
CA ASP A 77 4.11 -6.40 -8.77
C ASP A 77 3.45 -7.65 -9.35
N THR A 78 3.20 -8.67 -8.52
CA THR A 78 2.47 -9.87 -8.94
C THR A 78 1.02 -9.56 -9.30
N LEU A 79 0.35 -8.67 -8.57
CA LEU A 79 -0.99 -8.20 -8.95
C LEU A 79 -1.02 -7.66 -10.38
N LYS A 80 -0.01 -6.87 -10.75
CA LYS A 80 0.07 -6.24 -12.07
C LYS A 80 0.43 -7.24 -13.16
N ASN A 81 1.50 -8.01 -12.96
CA ASN A 81 2.14 -8.79 -14.02
C ASN A 81 1.55 -10.21 -14.16
N ASP A 82 1.12 -10.82 -13.05
CA ASP A 82 0.46 -12.13 -13.02
C ASP A 82 -0.65 -12.20 -11.97
N PRO A 83 -1.81 -11.60 -12.22
CA PRO A 83 -2.93 -11.60 -11.28
C PRO A 83 -3.46 -13.00 -10.97
N ASN A 84 -3.26 -13.98 -11.87
CA ASN A 84 -3.66 -15.37 -11.62
C ASN A 84 -2.74 -16.01 -10.58
N LEU A 85 -1.44 -15.80 -10.67
CA LEU A 85 -0.47 -16.27 -9.67
C LEU A 85 -0.80 -15.68 -8.28
N LEU A 86 -1.18 -14.39 -8.20
CA LEU A 86 -1.59 -13.79 -6.94
C LEU A 86 -2.82 -14.49 -6.33
N VAL A 87 -3.76 -14.91 -7.16
CA VAL A 87 -4.93 -15.69 -6.70
C VAL A 87 -4.51 -17.09 -6.25
N GLU A 88 -3.59 -17.76 -6.97
CA GLU A 88 -3.09 -19.08 -6.57
C GLU A 88 -2.32 -19.02 -5.25
N TRP A 89 -1.49 -18.02 -5.01
CA TRP A 89 -0.85 -17.79 -3.71
C TRP A 89 -1.85 -17.76 -2.55
N TYR A 90 -2.95 -17.05 -2.74
CA TYR A 90 -4.00 -16.96 -1.73
C TYR A 90 -4.75 -18.28 -1.57
N LYS A 91 -5.11 -18.93 -2.69
CA LYS A 91 -5.87 -20.17 -2.75
C LYS A 91 -5.14 -21.32 -2.07
N GLU A 92 -3.88 -21.55 -2.38
CA GLU A 92 -3.05 -22.63 -1.80
C GLU A 92 -3.09 -22.60 -0.27
N ARG A 93 -3.06 -21.42 0.34
CA ARG A 93 -3.06 -21.27 1.79
C ARG A 93 -4.46 -21.39 2.39
N VAL A 94 -5.46 -20.87 1.71
CA VAL A 94 -6.85 -20.91 2.18
C VAL A 94 -7.44 -22.32 2.11
N GLU A 95 -7.12 -23.10 1.05
CA GLU A 95 -7.62 -24.46 0.88
C GLU A 95 -7.05 -25.43 1.94
N ARG A 96 -5.89 -25.15 2.51
CA ARG A 96 -5.36 -25.92 3.66
C ARG A 96 -6.31 -25.89 4.86
N ILE A 97 -7.05 -24.80 5.07
CA ILE A 97 -7.98 -24.63 6.20
C ILE A 97 -9.14 -25.66 6.16
N GLY A 98 -9.38 -26.31 5.02
CA GLY A 98 -10.33 -27.41 4.91
C GLY A 98 -9.88 -28.70 5.63
N ASN A 99 -8.56 -28.91 5.74
CA ASN A 99 -7.94 -30.10 6.32
C ASN A 99 -7.23 -29.81 7.66
N GLU A 100 -6.86 -28.58 7.91
CA GLU A 100 -6.18 -28.10 9.12
C GLU A 100 -7.02 -27.00 9.77
N SER A 101 -6.84 -26.74 11.06
CA SER A 101 -7.44 -25.56 11.67
C SER A 101 -6.81 -24.28 11.10
N LYS A 102 -7.60 -23.22 11.02
CA LYS A 102 -7.07 -21.91 10.56
C LYS A 102 -5.82 -21.48 11.34
N LYS A 103 -5.79 -21.77 12.65
CA LYS A 103 -4.65 -21.41 13.50
C LYS A 103 -3.39 -22.19 13.11
N GLU A 104 -3.49 -23.48 12.85
CA GLU A 104 -2.36 -24.32 12.41
C GLU A 104 -1.82 -23.83 11.06
N VAL A 105 -2.70 -23.57 10.09
CA VAL A 105 -2.28 -23.00 8.78
C VAL A 105 -1.61 -21.65 8.98
N TYR A 106 -2.20 -20.76 9.80
CA TYR A 106 -1.64 -19.46 10.07
C TYR A 106 -0.24 -19.54 10.70
N ASP A 107 -0.08 -20.34 11.73
CA ASP A 107 1.19 -20.49 12.46
C ASP A 107 2.28 -21.07 11.55
N SER A 108 1.93 -22.06 10.72
CA SER A 108 2.84 -22.64 9.71
C SER A 108 3.27 -21.61 8.68
N VAL A 109 2.33 -20.80 8.14
CA VAL A 109 2.63 -19.75 7.15
C VAL A 109 3.45 -18.64 7.81
N LEU A 110 3.16 -18.27 9.06
CA LEU A 110 3.93 -17.28 9.81
C LEU A 110 5.38 -17.72 10.02
N GLU A 111 5.60 -18.98 10.35
CA GLU A 111 6.95 -19.56 10.49
C GLU A 111 7.69 -19.52 9.15
N THR A 112 7.07 -19.94 8.05
CA THR A 112 7.65 -19.90 6.70
C THR A 112 7.98 -18.48 6.27
N PHE A 113 7.06 -17.55 6.51
CA PHE A 113 7.26 -16.14 6.21
C PHE A 113 8.46 -15.55 6.96
N ASN A 114 8.57 -15.81 8.25
CA ASN A 114 9.67 -15.31 9.06
C ASN A 114 11.04 -15.90 8.67
N LYS A 115 11.06 -17.04 7.95
CA LYS A 115 12.30 -17.62 7.39
C LYS A 115 12.63 -17.05 6.02
N ASN A 116 11.61 -16.85 5.16
CA ASN A 116 11.81 -16.60 3.73
C ASN A 116 11.42 -15.18 3.30
N ASN A 117 10.64 -14.44 4.10
CA ASN A 117 10.21 -13.06 3.88
C ASN A 117 9.67 -12.81 2.44
N ASN A 118 8.63 -13.57 2.04
CA ASN A 118 8.07 -13.54 0.69
C ASN A 118 6.65 -12.95 0.62
N GLY A 119 6.24 -12.44 -0.56
CA GLY A 119 4.94 -11.80 -0.77
C GLY A 119 3.76 -12.77 -0.68
N ALA A 120 3.93 -14.05 -1.06
CA ALA A 120 2.86 -15.03 -1.05
C ALA A 120 2.35 -15.34 0.36
N ASP A 121 3.27 -15.59 1.30
CA ASP A 121 2.94 -15.78 2.72
C ASP A 121 2.42 -14.48 3.34
N PHE A 122 3.07 -13.35 2.99
CA PHE A 122 2.67 -12.04 3.50
C PHE A 122 1.24 -11.67 3.11
N LEU A 123 0.83 -11.95 1.86
CA LEU A 123 -0.54 -11.76 1.40
C LEU A 123 -1.56 -12.47 2.29
N PHE A 124 -1.33 -13.73 2.61
CA PHE A 124 -2.23 -14.51 3.47
C PHE A 124 -2.23 -13.96 4.90
N LEU A 125 -1.06 -13.66 5.46
CA LEU A 125 -0.91 -13.16 6.82
C LEU A 125 -1.59 -11.81 7.02
N THR A 126 -1.43 -10.85 6.10
CA THR A 126 -2.10 -9.54 6.21
C THR A 126 -3.61 -9.67 6.25
N ARG A 127 -4.18 -10.70 5.62
CA ARG A 127 -5.63 -10.90 5.54
C ARG A 127 -6.20 -11.74 6.67
N THR A 128 -5.36 -12.47 7.39
CA THR A 128 -5.78 -13.45 8.41
C THR A 128 -5.25 -13.16 9.81
N CYS A 129 -4.31 -12.22 9.96
CA CYS A 129 -3.79 -11.82 11.26
C CYS A 129 -4.82 -11.04 12.10
N TYR A 130 -4.60 -10.98 13.40
CA TYR A 130 -5.46 -10.29 14.35
C TYR A 130 -5.58 -8.80 14.02
N GLY A 131 -6.82 -8.33 13.83
CA GLY A 131 -7.11 -6.94 13.48
C GLY A 131 -6.61 -6.48 12.11
N GLY A 132 -5.93 -7.32 11.33
CA GLY A 132 -5.24 -6.90 10.11
C GLY A 132 -4.04 -6.01 10.39
N ILE A 133 -3.47 -6.11 11.59
CA ILE A 133 -2.36 -5.28 12.06
C ILE A 133 -1.07 -6.09 12.01
N VAL A 134 -0.19 -5.78 11.07
CA VAL A 134 1.13 -6.42 10.97
C VAL A 134 2.10 -5.77 11.95
N ARG A 135 2.71 -6.58 12.82
CA ARG A 135 3.69 -6.11 13.81
C ARG A 135 4.97 -6.93 13.72
N PHE A 136 6.09 -6.23 13.74
CA PHE A 136 7.42 -6.83 13.76
C PHE A 136 8.13 -6.56 15.10
N ARG A 137 8.85 -7.54 15.61
CA ARG A 137 9.70 -7.35 16.79
C ARG A 137 10.90 -6.49 16.42
N LYS A 138 11.25 -5.55 17.29
CA LYS A 138 12.42 -4.68 17.07
C LYS A 138 13.75 -5.43 17.11
N SER A 139 13.80 -6.52 17.89
CA SER A 139 15.04 -7.26 18.14
C SER A 139 15.56 -8.02 16.94
N ASP A 140 14.65 -8.56 16.10
CA ASP A 140 14.99 -9.52 15.05
C ASP A 140 14.13 -9.40 13.78
N GLY A 141 13.21 -8.42 13.74
CA GLY A 141 12.31 -8.24 12.59
C GLY A 141 11.26 -9.35 12.42
N TYR A 142 11.09 -10.23 13.43
CA TYR A 142 10.12 -11.33 13.37
C TYR A 142 8.68 -10.79 13.39
N MET A 143 7.87 -11.16 12.39
CA MET A 143 6.43 -10.87 12.41
C MET A 143 5.77 -11.66 13.54
N SER A 144 5.17 -10.95 14.52
CA SER A 144 4.67 -11.55 15.77
C SER A 144 3.16 -11.42 15.96
N THR A 145 2.43 -10.93 14.98
CA THR A 145 0.97 -10.78 15.07
C THR A 145 0.31 -12.16 15.12
N PRO A 146 -0.57 -12.43 16.08
CA PRO A 146 -1.26 -13.72 16.17
C PRO A 146 -2.36 -13.86 15.10
N CYS A 147 -2.84 -15.10 14.93
CA CYS A 147 -3.99 -15.41 14.08
C CYS A 147 -5.23 -14.63 14.51
N GLY A 148 -5.93 -14.03 13.55
CA GLY A 148 -7.17 -13.32 13.77
C GLY A 148 -8.37 -14.25 13.93
N VAL A 149 -9.49 -13.72 14.46
CA VAL A 149 -10.71 -14.49 14.71
C VAL A 149 -11.52 -14.78 13.45
N HIS A 150 -11.48 -13.88 12.46
CA HIS A 150 -12.28 -14.00 11.24
C HIS A 150 -11.67 -14.96 10.22
N ASN A 151 -12.51 -15.75 9.56
CA ASN A 151 -12.08 -16.57 8.45
C ASN A 151 -11.63 -15.72 7.24
N PRO A 152 -10.70 -16.23 6.43
CA PRO A 152 -10.37 -15.60 5.16
C PRO A 152 -11.60 -15.57 4.25
N ILE A 153 -11.66 -14.60 3.33
CA ILE A 153 -12.74 -14.54 2.34
C ILE A 153 -12.62 -15.71 1.35
N PRO A 154 -13.73 -16.14 0.74
CA PRO A 154 -13.68 -17.18 -0.29
C PRO A 154 -12.75 -16.80 -1.45
N VAL A 155 -12.07 -17.76 -2.03
CA VAL A 155 -11.10 -17.58 -3.13
C VAL A 155 -11.74 -16.82 -4.31
N GLU A 156 -12.98 -17.14 -4.68
CA GLU A 156 -13.68 -16.44 -5.76
C GLU A 156 -13.99 -14.97 -5.44
N THR A 157 -14.22 -14.65 -4.17
CA THR A 157 -14.36 -13.25 -3.74
C THR A 157 -13.04 -12.52 -3.84
N PHE A 158 -11.92 -13.18 -3.50
CA PHE A 158 -10.59 -12.62 -3.64
C PHE A 158 -10.23 -12.42 -5.13
N ARG A 159 -10.51 -13.40 -5.99
CA ARG A 159 -10.33 -13.33 -7.45
C ARG A 159 -11.02 -12.11 -8.07
N LYS A 160 -12.27 -11.83 -7.66
CA LYS A 160 -13.01 -10.64 -8.11
C LYS A 160 -12.31 -9.33 -7.71
N ARG A 161 -11.76 -9.28 -6.49
CA ARG A 161 -10.97 -8.12 -6.03
C ARG A 161 -9.68 -7.97 -6.84
N VAL A 162 -8.94 -9.05 -7.03
CA VAL A 162 -7.71 -9.05 -7.84
C VAL A 162 -7.99 -8.49 -9.24
N LYS A 163 -9.07 -8.94 -9.89
CA LYS A 163 -9.46 -8.43 -11.22
C LYS A 163 -9.74 -6.92 -11.22
N GLU A 164 -10.49 -6.42 -10.23
CA GLU A 164 -10.77 -4.98 -10.08
C GLU A 164 -9.49 -4.17 -9.87
N TRP A 165 -8.64 -4.62 -8.94
CA TRP A 165 -7.40 -3.93 -8.59
C TRP A 165 -6.36 -3.98 -9.71
N ASN A 166 -6.18 -5.11 -10.38
CA ASN A 166 -5.30 -5.24 -11.54
C ASN A 166 -5.68 -4.26 -12.65
N HIS A 167 -6.98 -4.15 -12.98
CA HIS A 167 -7.46 -3.19 -13.97
C HIS A 167 -7.08 -1.73 -13.61
N ARG A 168 -7.19 -1.36 -12.32
CA ARG A 168 -6.88 -0.01 -11.84
C ARG A 168 -5.38 0.29 -11.81
N MET A 169 -4.57 -0.74 -11.61
CA MET A 169 -3.11 -0.64 -11.47
C MET A 169 -2.34 -0.94 -12.76
N LYS A 170 -3.01 -1.09 -13.90
CA LYS A 170 -2.39 -1.53 -15.17
C LYS A 170 -1.24 -0.65 -15.64
N ASN A 171 -1.29 0.65 -15.38
CA ASN A 171 -0.29 1.62 -15.79
C ASN A 171 0.66 2.03 -14.64
N VAL A 172 0.72 1.25 -13.58
CA VAL A 172 1.57 1.51 -12.40
C VAL A 172 2.77 0.58 -12.44
N SER A 173 3.95 1.11 -12.14
CA SER A 173 5.15 0.34 -11.84
C SER A 173 5.36 0.27 -10.33
N PHE A 174 5.85 -0.86 -9.83
CA PHE A 174 6.08 -1.06 -8.40
C PHE A 174 7.56 -1.27 -8.13
N VAL A 175 8.11 -0.57 -7.13
CA VAL A 175 9.54 -0.59 -6.82
C VAL A 175 9.75 -0.69 -5.32
N ALA A 176 10.58 -1.64 -4.89
CA ALA A 176 11.02 -1.70 -3.49
C ALA A 176 12.18 -0.71 -3.30
N SER A 177 11.89 0.50 -2.83
CA SER A 177 12.89 1.55 -2.64
C SER A 177 12.52 2.49 -1.50
N ASP A 178 13.53 3.23 -1.01
CA ASP A 178 13.32 4.33 -0.08
C ASP A 178 12.63 5.51 -0.78
N TYR A 179 11.82 6.27 -0.03
CA TYR A 179 11.10 7.44 -0.56
C TYR A 179 12.05 8.50 -1.15
N LYS A 180 13.28 8.64 -0.62
CA LYS A 180 14.29 9.60 -1.12
C LYS A 180 14.65 9.32 -2.58
N GLU A 181 14.70 8.06 -2.97
CA GLU A 181 14.95 7.66 -4.36
C GLU A 181 13.78 8.08 -5.27
N ILE A 182 12.55 7.97 -4.80
CA ILE A 182 11.37 8.43 -5.55
C ILE A 182 11.41 9.94 -5.75
N PHE A 183 11.74 10.70 -4.71
CA PHE A 183 11.89 12.16 -4.81
C PHE A 183 12.99 12.58 -5.80
N SER A 184 14.10 11.83 -5.84
CA SER A 184 15.22 12.13 -6.77
C SER A 184 14.88 11.82 -8.23
N ASN A 185 13.98 10.88 -8.49
CA ASN A 185 13.57 10.47 -9.84
C ASN A 185 12.42 11.31 -10.42
N ALA A 186 11.62 11.96 -9.57
CA ALA A 186 10.50 12.79 -9.97
C ALA A 186 10.96 14.07 -10.70
N LYS A 187 10.14 14.54 -11.64
CA LYS A 187 10.43 15.67 -12.52
C LYS A 187 9.35 16.74 -12.41
N GLU A 188 9.65 17.92 -12.94
CA GLU A 188 8.68 19.02 -13.05
C GLU A 188 7.35 18.54 -13.65
N GLY A 189 6.24 18.94 -13.01
CA GLY A 189 4.88 18.55 -13.40
C GLY A 189 4.43 17.18 -12.91
N ASP A 190 5.27 16.39 -12.21
CA ASP A 190 4.87 15.18 -11.54
C ASP A 190 4.11 15.47 -10.22
N LEU A 191 3.35 14.49 -9.73
CA LEU A 191 2.64 14.55 -8.45
C LEU A 191 3.13 13.44 -7.53
N ILE A 192 3.61 13.81 -6.33
CA ILE A 192 3.98 12.87 -5.27
C ILE A 192 2.94 12.97 -4.15
N TYR A 193 2.36 11.83 -3.74
CA TYR A 193 1.52 11.73 -2.55
C TYR A 193 2.22 10.94 -1.46
N CYS A 194 2.41 11.57 -0.30
CA CYS A 194 3.08 10.98 0.87
C CYS A 194 2.07 10.68 1.98
N ASP A 195 2.05 9.44 2.45
CA ASP A 195 1.34 8.97 3.64
C ASP A 195 2.29 8.21 4.57
N PRO A 196 3.28 8.90 5.17
CA PRO A 196 4.34 8.28 5.96
C PRO A 196 3.82 7.72 7.29
N PRO A 197 4.59 6.86 7.97
CA PRO A 197 4.27 6.43 9.34
C PRO A 197 4.35 7.62 10.31
N TYR A 198 3.23 7.95 10.98
CA TYR A 198 3.07 9.18 11.78
C TYR A 198 3.62 9.13 13.20
N SER A 199 3.87 7.97 13.75
CA SER A 199 4.29 7.82 15.14
C SER A 199 5.32 6.73 15.32
N HIS A 200 6.09 6.82 16.44
CA HIS A 200 6.98 5.74 16.86
C HIS A 200 6.28 4.36 16.93
N SER A 201 4.99 4.32 17.23
CA SER A 201 4.21 3.09 17.25
C SER A 201 3.95 2.54 15.83
N GLN A 202 3.80 3.39 14.82
CA GLN A 202 3.61 2.95 13.44
C GLN A 202 4.92 2.54 12.77
N SER A 203 6.05 3.15 13.12
CA SER A 203 7.36 2.70 12.66
C SER A 203 7.69 1.26 13.11
N ILE A 204 7.19 0.85 14.28
CA ILE A 204 7.28 -0.53 14.77
C ILE A 204 6.39 -1.49 13.94
N LEU A 205 5.27 -0.98 13.43
CA LEU A 205 4.32 -1.81 12.67
C LEU A 205 4.88 -2.23 11.30
N TYR A 206 5.79 -1.43 10.71
CA TYR A 206 6.25 -1.64 9.32
C TYR A 206 7.78 -1.75 9.19
N GLY A 207 8.52 -1.82 10.31
CA GLY A 207 9.98 -1.89 10.25
C GLY A 207 10.66 -0.58 9.82
N ALA A 208 9.94 0.53 9.74
CA ALA A 208 10.47 1.83 9.35
C ALA A 208 11.10 2.57 10.56
N HIS A 209 12.08 1.92 11.21
CA HIS A 209 12.70 2.44 12.45
C HIS A 209 13.49 3.73 12.24
N ASP A 210 13.98 3.97 11.04
CA ASP A 210 14.87 5.08 10.72
C ASP A 210 14.17 6.27 10.02
N PHE A 211 12.84 6.21 9.87
CA PHE A 211 12.08 7.30 9.26
C PHE A 211 12.12 8.56 10.13
N LYS A 212 12.52 9.68 9.53
CA LYS A 212 12.49 11.02 10.15
C LYS A 212 11.62 11.95 9.31
N LEU A 213 10.65 12.57 9.95
CA LEU A 213 9.76 13.52 9.28
C LEU A 213 10.53 14.74 8.76
N THR A 214 11.59 15.17 9.46
CA THR A 214 12.46 16.28 9.04
C THR A 214 13.06 16.02 7.67
N ASP A 215 13.61 14.82 7.44
CA ASP A 215 14.21 14.44 6.15
C ASP A 215 13.17 14.44 5.02
N LEU A 216 11.94 13.98 5.30
CA LEU A 216 10.85 14.03 4.33
C LEU A 216 10.47 15.48 3.99
N LEU A 217 10.40 16.38 4.98
CA LEU A 217 10.07 17.78 4.75
C LEU A 217 11.15 18.50 3.93
N GLU A 218 12.42 18.13 4.08
CA GLU A 218 13.52 18.61 3.23
C GLU A 218 13.32 18.14 1.78
N CYS A 219 13.06 16.85 1.56
CA CYS A 219 12.74 16.32 0.22
C CYS A 219 11.54 17.03 -0.41
N ILE A 220 10.49 17.29 0.36
CA ILE A 220 9.30 18.02 -0.12
C ILE A 220 9.65 19.46 -0.52
N SER A 221 10.46 20.15 0.28
CA SER A 221 10.88 21.53 -0.01
C SER A 221 11.68 21.59 -1.31
N GLU A 222 12.62 20.66 -1.50
CA GLU A 222 13.41 20.55 -2.71
C GLU A 222 12.55 20.20 -3.94
N ALA A 223 11.63 19.24 -3.83
CA ALA A 223 10.72 18.86 -4.91
C ALA A 223 9.86 20.05 -5.36
N LYS A 224 9.30 20.80 -4.42
CA LYS A 224 8.52 22.00 -4.72
C LYS A 224 9.33 23.07 -5.48
N SER A 225 10.61 23.25 -5.13
CA SER A 225 11.48 24.21 -5.85
C SER A 225 11.75 23.77 -7.29
N LYS A 226 11.60 22.48 -7.61
CA LYS A 226 11.75 21.90 -8.95
C LYS A 226 10.42 21.83 -9.74
N GLY A 227 9.34 22.41 -9.23
CA GLY A 227 8.03 22.40 -9.91
C GLY A 227 7.27 21.06 -9.80
N ILE A 228 7.62 20.23 -8.82
CA ILE A 228 6.92 18.97 -8.52
C ILE A 228 5.78 19.26 -7.53
N PHE A 229 4.59 18.74 -7.82
CA PHE A 229 3.47 18.82 -6.90
C PHE A 229 3.63 17.78 -5.78
N VAL A 230 3.45 18.20 -4.53
CA VAL A 230 3.51 17.29 -3.39
C VAL A 230 2.28 17.45 -2.51
N ALA A 231 1.63 16.33 -2.20
CA ALA A 231 0.56 16.24 -1.21
C ALA A 231 1.01 15.34 -0.06
N LEU A 232 0.83 15.80 1.17
CA LEU A 232 1.22 15.08 2.39
C LEU A 232 0.00 14.89 3.28
N SER A 233 -0.28 13.63 3.65
CA SER A 233 -1.19 13.31 4.74
C SER A 233 -0.44 13.36 6.07
N ILE A 234 -1.00 14.01 7.07
CA ILE A 234 -0.46 14.07 8.43
C ILE A 234 -1.59 13.73 9.40
N ASP A 235 -1.30 12.94 10.42
CA ASP A 235 -2.23 12.73 11.53
C ASP A 235 -2.34 14.01 12.36
N GLY A 236 -3.55 14.53 12.49
CA GLY A 236 -3.83 15.76 13.27
C GLY A 236 -3.95 15.53 14.78
N SER A 237 -3.56 14.36 15.29
CA SER A 237 -3.55 14.13 16.74
C SER A 237 -2.49 15.00 17.42
N LYS A 238 -2.94 15.76 18.42
CA LYS A 238 -2.13 16.64 19.27
C LYS A 238 -1.11 15.88 20.08
#